data_a0fbb56d6317f6f4d36a6117f2fc9083
#
_entry.id   a0fbb56d6317f6f4d36a6117f2fc9083
#
_cell.length_a   1.000
_cell.length_b   1.000
_cell.length_c   1.000
_cell.angle_alpha   90.00
_cell.angle_beta   90.00
_cell.angle_gamma   90.00
#
_symmetry.space_group_name_H-M   'P 1'
#
loop_
_entity.id
_entity.type
_entity.pdbx_description
1 polymer ?
#
loop_
_entity_poly.entity_id
_entity_poly.type
_entity_poly.pdbx_seq_one_letter_code
_entity_poly.pdbx_strand_id
1 'polypeptide(L)'
;MDALVAWVGNVQKKTSGATTTILKPAYEPSLFFPFAAPPVHGNLADSGELFESQARLMLWGVERAIAGLAKIGADTDVQHKLHVVLPGSPNRGIFGGDGAYGEVKSAFDAIVNRARAEKVWSSRVTFAHPKIGWVRGTGLMGGNDPLVEVVERHGLKTYSTAEIAVELLNLSTRESRIEAAKAPLDVDLTGGLGNEPIDIKALRAEAMEDAVQAEAANAKNAIAGNESDTAAKT
;
A
#
# COMPACT_ATOMS: atom_id res chain seq x y z
N MET A 1 7.97 -0.88 17.81
CA MET A 1 8.16 0.47 17.27
C MET A 1 9.25 1.26 18.00
N ASP A 2 9.33 1.22 19.31
CA ASP A 2 10.35 2.00 20.07
C ASP A 2 11.79 1.66 19.65
N ALA A 3 12.07 0.38 19.39
CA ALA A 3 13.37 -0.05 18.86
C ALA A 3 13.69 0.54 17.47
N LEU A 4 12.69 0.65 16.60
CA LEU A 4 12.83 1.31 15.29
C LEU A 4 13.14 2.80 15.46
N VAL A 5 12.37 3.50 16.29
CA VAL A 5 12.57 4.92 16.56
C VAL A 5 13.95 5.18 17.15
N ALA A 6 14.35 4.38 18.14
CA ALA A 6 15.67 4.46 18.74
C ALA A 6 16.78 4.14 17.73
N TRP A 7 16.57 3.15 16.85
CA TRP A 7 17.54 2.83 15.80
C TRP A 7 17.73 4.00 14.83
N VAL A 8 16.65 4.66 14.42
CA VAL A 8 16.72 5.83 13.52
C VAL A 8 17.42 6.99 14.21
N GLY A 9 17.01 7.38 15.41
CA GLY A 9 17.43 8.59 16.10
C GLY A 9 18.78 8.50 16.81
N ASN A 10 19.33 7.30 17.05
CA ASN A 10 20.57 7.13 17.81
C ASN A 10 21.77 6.80 16.92
N VAL A 11 22.94 7.30 17.35
CA VAL A 11 24.22 6.91 16.77
C VAL A 11 24.55 5.47 17.23
N GLN A 12 24.87 4.59 16.27
CA GLN A 12 25.42 3.27 16.58
C GLN A 12 26.95 3.29 16.51
N LYS A 13 27.60 2.81 17.54
CA LYS A 13 29.05 2.80 17.68
C LYS A 13 29.54 1.40 18.03
N LYS A 14 30.73 1.09 17.54
CA LYS A 14 31.51 -0.10 17.97
C LYS A 14 32.84 0.38 18.54
N THR A 15 33.11 0.03 19.79
CA THR A 15 34.39 0.34 20.44
C THR A 15 35.23 -0.92 20.55
N SER A 16 36.47 -0.86 20.12
CA SER A 16 37.47 -1.92 20.23
C SER A 16 38.74 -1.30 20.77
N GLY A 17 39.06 -1.56 22.02
CA GLY A 17 40.14 -0.90 22.74
C GLY A 17 39.93 0.62 22.82
N ALA A 18 40.90 1.41 22.38
CA ALA A 18 40.81 2.87 22.36
C ALA A 18 40.08 3.42 21.11
N THR A 19 39.74 2.58 20.14
CA THR A 19 39.16 3.01 18.88
C THR A 19 37.64 2.87 18.90
N THR A 20 36.92 3.97 18.58
CA THR A 20 35.48 3.97 18.40
C THR A 20 35.13 4.25 16.93
N THR A 21 34.43 3.32 16.31
CA THR A 21 33.93 3.45 14.93
C THR A 21 32.44 3.73 14.97
N ILE A 22 31.98 4.74 14.24
CA ILE A 22 30.56 5.01 14.03
C ILE A 22 30.05 4.06 12.93
N LEU A 23 29.16 3.16 13.29
CA LEU A 23 28.53 2.22 12.35
C LEU A 23 27.34 2.85 11.63
N LYS A 24 26.62 3.72 12.32
CA LYS A 24 25.46 4.45 11.81
C LYS A 24 25.33 5.79 12.53
N PRO A 25 25.23 6.93 11.80
CA PRO A 25 24.89 8.20 12.42
C PRO A 25 23.44 8.21 12.92
N ALA A 26 23.09 9.18 13.74
CA ALA A 26 21.70 9.53 13.99
C ALA A 26 21.11 10.11 12.70
N TYR A 27 19.85 9.78 12.41
CA TYR A 27 19.09 10.37 11.31
C TYR A 27 17.87 11.11 11.84
N GLU A 28 17.53 12.19 11.16
CA GLU A 28 16.28 12.91 11.32
C GLU A 28 15.39 12.59 10.11
N PRO A 29 14.34 11.76 10.26
CA PRO A 29 13.59 11.26 9.13
C PRO A 29 12.69 12.34 8.53
N SER A 30 12.77 12.54 7.21
CA SER A 30 11.93 13.49 6.46
C SER A 30 10.74 12.85 5.81
N LEU A 31 10.83 11.55 5.48
CA LEU A 31 9.78 10.78 4.78
C LEU A 31 9.51 9.47 5.51
N PHE A 32 8.24 9.11 5.58
CA PHE A 32 7.81 7.83 6.12
C PHE A 32 6.70 7.20 5.28
N PHE A 33 6.93 5.96 4.83
CA PHE A 33 6.02 5.15 4.06
C PHE A 33 5.63 3.91 4.87
N PRO A 34 4.57 3.92 5.67
CA PRO A 34 4.14 2.79 6.50
C PRO A 34 3.38 1.74 5.69
N PHE A 35 4.06 1.04 4.79
CA PHE A 35 3.47 0.06 3.88
C PHE A 35 3.55 -1.38 4.39
N ALA A 36 4.14 -1.62 5.56
CA ALA A 36 4.21 -2.95 6.14
C ALA A 36 2.82 -3.46 6.51
N ALA A 37 2.46 -4.61 5.98
CA ALA A 37 1.24 -5.34 6.32
C ALA A 37 1.57 -6.83 6.47
N PRO A 38 0.99 -7.55 7.45
CA PRO A 38 1.04 -8.99 7.47
C PRO A 38 0.12 -9.55 6.38
N PRO A 39 0.19 -10.85 6.07
CA PRO A 39 -0.90 -11.50 5.38
C PRO A 39 -2.22 -11.25 6.12
N VAL A 40 -3.21 -10.67 5.45
CA VAL A 40 -4.52 -10.37 6.04
C VAL A 40 -5.51 -11.45 5.62
N HIS A 41 -6.20 -12.02 6.59
CA HIS A 41 -7.21 -13.05 6.39
C HIS A 41 -8.13 -13.11 7.61
N GLY A 42 -9.26 -13.75 7.45
CA GLY A 42 -10.26 -13.90 8.50
C GLY A 42 -11.56 -13.18 8.16
N ASN A 43 -12.66 -13.65 8.72
CA ASN A 43 -13.97 -13.03 8.63
C ASN A 43 -14.40 -12.47 10.01
N LEU A 44 -15.53 -11.83 10.08
CA LEU A 44 -15.99 -11.21 11.33
C LEU A 44 -16.06 -12.19 12.52
N ALA A 45 -16.34 -13.47 12.26
CA ALA A 45 -16.37 -14.48 13.31
C ALA A 45 -14.98 -14.86 13.85
N ASP A 46 -13.92 -14.56 13.11
CA ASP A 46 -12.53 -14.79 13.50
C ASP A 46 -11.94 -13.58 14.24
N SER A 47 -12.75 -12.56 14.58
CA SER A 47 -12.30 -11.40 15.33
C SER A 47 -11.71 -11.80 16.69
N GLY A 48 -10.86 -10.94 17.26
CA GLY A 48 -10.14 -11.22 18.50
C GLY A 48 -8.63 -11.20 18.28
N GLU A 49 -7.91 -12.24 18.71
CA GLU A 49 -6.45 -12.26 18.68
C GLU A 49 -5.86 -12.05 17.27
N LEU A 50 -6.49 -12.66 16.25
CA LEU A 50 -6.08 -12.49 14.86
C LEU A 50 -6.19 -11.02 14.43
N PHE A 51 -7.35 -10.40 14.63
CA PHE A 51 -7.60 -9.00 14.29
C PHE A 51 -6.74 -8.06 15.12
N GLU A 52 -6.54 -8.36 16.40
CA GLU A 52 -5.66 -7.60 17.28
C GLU A 52 -4.22 -7.61 16.74
N SER A 53 -3.69 -8.76 16.32
CA SER A 53 -2.33 -8.85 15.76
C SER A 53 -2.16 -8.01 14.49
N GLN A 54 -3.15 -8.03 13.61
CA GLN A 54 -3.16 -7.23 12.38
C GLN A 54 -3.25 -5.72 12.70
N ALA A 55 -4.18 -5.32 13.57
CA ALA A 55 -4.33 -3.93 14.00
C ALA A 55 -3.09 -3.41 14.75
N ARG A 56 -2.46 -4.25 15.55
CA ARG A 56 -1.23 -3.92 16.30
C ARG A 56 -0.09 -3.50 15.36
N LEU A 57 0.07 -4.19 14.23
CA LEU A 57 1.09 -3.83 13.24
C LEU A 57 0.65 -2.63 12.39
N MET A 58 -0.50 -2.76 11.72
CA MET A 58 -0.91 -1.85 10.66
C MET A 58 -1.50 -0.52 11.17
N LEU A 59 -2.06 -0.49 12.38
CA LEU A 59 -2.65 0.72 12.96
C LEU A 59 -1.80 1.28 14.09
N TRP A 60 -1.76 0.60 15.24
CA TRP A 60 -1.06 1.12 16.44
C TRP A 60 0.44 1.21 16.26
N GLY A 61 1.03 0.30 15.46
CA GLY A 61 2.43 0.38 15.06
C GLY A 61 2.72 1.62 14.24
N VAL A 62 1.84 1.96 13.30
CA VAL A 62 1.96 3.17 12.47
C VAL A 62 1.81 4.43 13.30
N GLU A 63 0.78 4.52 14.16
CA GLU A 63 0.58 5.67 15.07
C GLU A 63 1.81 5.91 15.96
N ARG A 64 2.34 4.86 16.57
CA ARG A 64 3.55 4.94 17.43
C ARG A 64 4.78 5.33 16.63
N ALA A 65 4.94 4.84 15.40
CA ALA A 65 6.03 5.21 14.53
C ALA A 65 5.97 6.69 14.14
N ILE A 66 4.81 7.17 13.70
CA ILE A 66 4.60 8.58 13.37
C ILE A 66 4.96 9.46 14.57
N ALA A 67 4.39 9.18 15.75
CA ALA A 67 4.62 9.97 16.96
C ALA A 67 6.08 9.93 17.41
N GLY A 68 6.74 8.78 17.31
CA GLY A 68 8.14 8.62 17.71
C GLY A 68 9.12 9.26 16.73
N LEU A 69 8.94 9.01 15.43
CA LEU A 69 9.83 9.55 14.39
C LEU A 69 9.73 11.08 14.30
N ALA A 70 8.53 11.64 14.47
CA ALA A 70 8.32 13.10 14.47
C ALA A 70 9.03 13.82 15.61
N LYS A 71 9.34 13.14 16.71
CA LYS A 71 10.06 13.72 17.85
C LYS A 71 11.58 13.79 17.66
N ILE A 72 12.13 12.98 16.75
CA ILE A 72 13.58 12.99 16.49
C ILE A 72 13.98 14.37 15.95
N GLY A 73 15.01 14.97 16.53
CA GLY A 73 15.52 16.29 16.15
C GLY A 73 14.62 17.47 16.58
N ALA A 74 13.59 17.26 17.40
CA ALA A 74 12.68 18.33 17.80
C ALA A 74 13.35 19.48 18.56
N ASP A 75 14.44 19.20 19.25
CA ASP A 75 15.20 20.19 20.01
C ASP A 75 16.24 20.95 19.16
N THR A 76 16.56 20.42 17.99
CA THR A 76 17.63 20.95 17.13
C THR A 76 17.13 21.58 15.85
N ASP A 77 16.06 21.03 15.25
CA ASP A 77 15.41 21.57 14.07
C ASP A 77 13.90 21.66 14.24
N VAL A 78 13.44 22.83 14.73
CA VAL A 78 12.02 23.13 14.96
C VAL A 78 11.21 23.19 13.66
N GLN A 79 11.85 23.48 12.53
CA GLN A 79 11.16 23.61 11.24
C GLN A 79 11.03 22.29 10.49
N HIS A 80 11.81 21.30 10.90
CA HIS A 80 11.77 19.98 10.27
C HIS A 80 10.42 19.30 10.45
N LYS A 81 9.92 18.69 9.38
CA LYS A 81 8.66 17.95 9.37
C LYS A 81 8.85 16.57 8.79
N LEU A 82 8.30 15.59 9.48
CA LEU A 82 8.12 14.25 8.93
C LEU A 82 6.93 14.27 7.98
N HIS A 83 7.15 13.98 6.71
CA HIS A 83 6.09 13.79 5.73
C HIS A 83 5.73 12.31 5.67
N VAL A 84 4.47 11.99 5.90
CA VAL A 84 3.94 10.62 5.94
C VAL A 84 3.05 10.39 4.74
N VAL A 85 3.43 9.44 3.88
CA VAL A 85 2.56 8.93 2.81
C VAL A 85 1.78 7.74 3.39
N LEU A 86 0.57 8.02 3.88
CA LEU A 86 -0.26 7.07 4.63
C LEU A 86 -1.15 6.27 3.65
N PRO A 87 -0.88 4.95 3.43
CA PRO A 87 -1.55 4.19 2.37
C PRO A 87 -3.00 3.86 2.72
N GLY A 88 -3.93 4.66 2.22
CA GLY A 88 -5.36 4.37 2.27
C GLY A 88 -5.76 3.24 1.31
N SER A 89 -7.02 2.82 1.39
CA SER A 89 -7.59 1.80 0.52
C SER A 89 -9.08 2.08 0.30
N PRO A 90 -9.63 1.79 -0.88
CA PRO A 90 -11.07 1.77 -1.09
C PRO A 90 -11.75 0.57 -0.40
N ASN A 91 -10.97 -0.46 -0.05
CA ASN A 91 -11.50 -1.62 0.65
C ASN A 91 -11.90 -1.26 2.08
N ARG A 92 -13.21 -1.27 2.31
CA ARG A 92 -13.86 -1.05 3.60
C ARG A 92 -14.61 -2.31 4.05
N GLY A 93 -14.00 -3.48 3.81
CA GLY A 93 -14.62 -4.79 4.04
C GLY A 93 -15.46 -5.31 2.87
N ILE A 94 -15.45 -4.62 1.72
CA ILE A 94 -16.27 -4.96 0.54
C ILE A 94 -15.88 -6.30 -0.12
N PHE A 95 -14.65 -6.76 0.06
CA PHE A 95 -14.20 -8.03 -0.51
C PHE A 95 -14.43 -9.21 0.44
N GLY A 96 -14.52 -8.98 1.74
CA GLY A 96 -14.64 -10.01 2.77
C GLY A 96 -13.40 -10.90 2.90
N GLY A 97 -13.26 -11.54 4.05
CA GLY A 97 -12.16 -12.48 4.29
C GLY A 97 -10.78 -11.87 4.48
N ASP A 98 -10.68 -10.56 4.59
CA ASP A 98 -9.45 -9.76 4.70
C ASP A 98 -9.14 -9.31 6.14
N GLY A 99 -9.70 -10.00 7.12
CA GLY A 99 -9.47 -9.75 8.54
C GLY A 99 -9.83 -8.33 8.95
N ALA A 100 -8.96 -7.68 9.74
CA ALA A 100 -9.12 -6.31 10.21
C ALA A 100 -8.65 -5.24 9.20
N TYR A 101 -8.36 -5.60 7.94
CA TYR A 101 -7.78 -4.66 6.98
C TYR A 101 -8.69 -3.47 6.70
N GLY A 102 -9.97 -3.73 6.47
CA GLY A 102 -10.96 -2.68 6.19
C GLY A 102 -11.09 -1.67 7.34
N GLU A 103 -11.15 -2.16 8.58
CA GLU A 103 -11.21 -1.35 9.79
C GLU A 103 -9.94 -0.51 9.98
N VAL A 104 -8.76 -1.12 9.80
CA VAL A 104 -7.48 -0.42 9.90
C VAL A 104 -7.37 0.70 8.86
N LYS A 105 -7.71 0.41 7.60
CA LYS A 105 -7.65 1.42 6.54
C LYS A 105 -8.69 2.54 6.73
N SER A 106 -9.83 2.22 7.33
CA SER A 106 -10.81 3.23 7.75
C SER A 106 -10.30 4.09 8.89
N ALA A 107 -9.56 3.51 9.84
CA ALA A 107 -8.96 4.25 10.94
C ALA A 107 -7.87 5.25 10.48
N PHE A 108 -7.28 5.09 9.32
CA PHE A 108 -6.32 6.06 8.77
C PHE A 108 -6.96 7.42 8.49
N ASP A 109 -8.22 7.46 8.09
CA ASP A 109 -8.97 8.72 7.98
C ASP A 109 -9.04 9.43 9.34
N ALA A 110 -9.19 8.67 10.44
CA ALA A 110 -9.18 9.21 11.79
C ALA A 110 -7.81 9.77 12.18
N ILE A 111 -6.70 9.12 11.82
CA ILE A 111 -5.34 9.63 12.07
C ILE A 111 -5.14 10.99 11.40
N VAL A 112 -5.52 11.11 10.13
CA VAL A 112 -5.43 12.37 9.37
C VAL A 112 -6.29 13.46 10.00
N ASN A 113 -7.50 13.12 10.46
CA ASN A 113 -8.38 14.07 11.15
C ASN A 113 -7.82 14.50 12.52
N ARG A 114 -7.23 13.58 13.30
CA ARG A 114 -6.57 13.88 14.58
C ARG A 114 -5.43 14.89 14.41
N ALA A 115 -4.71 14.85 13.28
CA ALA A 115 -3.66 15.83 12.99
C ALA A 115 -4.15 17.27 12.95
N ARG A 116 -5.42 17.52 12.68
CA ARG A 116 -6.04 18.85 12.72
C ARG A 116 -6.29 19.35 14.14
N ALA A 117 -6.54 18.45 15.07
CA ALA A 117 -6.92 18.75 16.45
C ALA A 117 -5.75 18.60 17.44
N GLU A 118 -4.90 17.58 17.28
CA GLU A 118 -3.85 17.21 18.23
C GLU A 118 -2.50 17.86 17.88
N LYS A 119 -2.37 19.16 18.04
CA LYS A 119 -1.19 19.94 17.61
C LYS A 119 0.13 19.58 18.31
N VAL A 120 0.09 18.89 19.42
CA VAL A 120 1.29 18.49 20.19
C VAL A 120 2.25 17.64 19.35
N TRP A 121 1.71 16.73 18.54
CA TRP A 121 2.52 15.88 17.66
C TRP A 121 2.43 16.30 16.19
N SER A 122 1.28 16.79 15.76
CA SER A 122 1.02 17.06 14.33
C SER A 122 1.71 18.32 13.81
N SER A 123 2.18 19.22 14.71
CA SER A 123 2.97 20.38 14.29
C SER A 123 4.25 20.00 13.51
N ARG A 124 4.76 18.79 13.71
CA ARG A 124 5.95 18.26 13.05
C ARG A 124 5.64 17.19 12.00
N VAL A 125 4.36 17.00 11.63
CA VAL A 125 3.95 15.97 10.67
C VAL A 125 3.11 16.60 9.56
N THR A 126 3.33 16.14 8.34
CA THR A 126 2.46 16.42 7.21
C THR A 126 2.01 15.10 6.58
N PHE A 127 0.83 15.08 5.95
CA PHE A 127 0.27 13.87 5.38
C PHE A 127 -0.03 14.01 3.89
N ALA A 128 0.29 12.96 3.14
CA ALA A 128 -0.40 12.57 1.93
C ALA A 128 -1.14 11.25 2.21
N HIS A 129 -2.43 11.19 1.88
CA HIS A 129 -3.29 10.03 2.13
C HIS A 129 -3.88 9.52 0.82
N PRO A 130 -3.07 8.80 0.00
CA PRO A 130 -3.54 8.19 -1.24
C PRO A 130 -4.44 6.99 -0.93
N LYS A 131 -5.63 6.95 -1.53
CA LYS A 131 -6.49 5.77 -1.58
C LYS A 131 -6.04 4.91 -2.76
N ILE A 132 -5.34 3.83 -2.47
CA ILE A 132 -4.69 2.97 -3.47
C ILE A 132 -5.63 1.82 -3.82
N GLY A 133 -5.91 1.65 -5.11
CA GLY A 133 -6.74 0.58 -5.66
C GLY A 133 -5.96 -0.70 -5.95
N TRP A 134 -6.23 -1.30 -7.09
CA TRP A 134 -5.63 -2.58 -7.49
C TRP A 134 -4.22 -2.39 -8.02
N VAL A 135 -3.23 -2.95 -7.32
CA VAL A 135 -1.83 -2.97 -7.74
C VAL A 135 -1.43 -4.40 -8.05
N ARG A 136 -1.10 -4.65 -9.32
CA ARG A 136 -0.70 -5.95 -9.86
C ARG A 136 0.66 -6.39 -9.28
N GLY A 137 0.85 -7.70 -9.11
CA GLY A 137 2.12 -8.28 -8.68
C GLY A 137 2.47 -8.04 -7.21
N THR A 138 1.52 -7.59 -6.39
CA THR A 138 1.74 -7.42 -4.95
C THR A 138 1.28 -8.64 -4.16
N GLY A 139 1.88 -8.87 -2.98
CA GLY A 139 1.45 -9.98 -2.10
C GLY A 139 0.00 -9.88 -1.61
N LEU A 140 -0.61 -8.69 -1.66
CA LEU A 140 -2.02 -8.50 -1.25
C LEU A 140 -3.00 -8.84 -2.38
N MET A 141 -2.68 -8.51 -3.62
CA MET A 141 -3.60 -8.63 -4.76
C MET A 141 -3.17 -9.69 -5.79
N GLY A 142 -1.93 -10.19 -5.75
CA GLY A 142 -1.37 -11.08 -6.77
C GLY A 142 -2.17 -12.37 -7.01
N GLY A 143 -2.87 -12.88 -6.01
CA GLY A 143 -3.79 -14.01 -6.18
C GLY A 143 -5.01 -13.73 -7.08
N ASN A 144 -5.29 -12.45 -7.36
CA ASN A 144 -6.37 -12.00 -8.24
C ASN A 144 -5.85 -11.44 -9.58
N ASP A 145 -4.53 -11.41 -9.81
CA ASP A 145 -3.95 -10.90 -11.06
C ASP A 145 -4.50 -11.56 -12.34
N PRO A 146 -4.92 -12.86 -12.36
CA PRO A 146 -5.61 -13.44 -13.51
C PRO A 146 -6.93 -12.75 -13.88
N LEU A 147 -7.51 -11.92 -13.01
CA LEU A 147 -8.74 -11.18 -13.26
C LEU A 147 -8.51 -9.80 -13.88
N VAL A 148 -7.26 -9.37 -14.04
CA VAL A 148 -6.92 -7.99 -14.45
C VAL A 148 -7.58 -7.60 -15.76
N GLU A 149 -7.51 -8.46 -16.80
CA GLU A 149 -8.11 -8.16 -18.10
C GLU A 149 -9.62 -7.97 -18.01
N VAL A 150 -10.30 -8.83 -17.25
CA VAL A 150 -11.75 -8.73 -17.03
C VAL A 150 -12.10 -7.45 -16.26
N VAL A 151 -11.37 -7.18 -15.20
CA VAL A 151 -11.57 -5.99 -14.36
C VAL A 151 -11.40 -4.70 -15.17
N GLU A 152 -10.38 -4.64 -16.05
CA GLU A 152 -10.13 -3.47 -16.89
C GLU A 152 -11.20 -3.31 -17.99
N ARG A 153 -11.76 -4.41 -18.53
CA ARG A 153 -12.92 -4.36 -19.42
C ARG A 153 -14.17 -3.76 -18.75
N HIS A 154 -14.31 -3.99 -17.44
CA HIS A 154 -15.38 -3.36 -16.65
C HIS A 154 -15.07 -1.92 -16.22
N GLY A 155 -14.04 -1.29 -16.81
CA GLY A 155 -13.74 0.13 -16.65
C GLY A 155 -12.93 0.47 -15.40
N LEU A 156 -12.42 -0.52 -14.66
CA LEU A 156 -11.52 -0.29 -13.54
C LEU A 156 -10.08 -0.16 -14.05
N LYS A 157 -9.36 0.82 -13.53
CA LYS A 157 -7.92 0.95 -13.79
C LYS A 157 -7.13 0.16 -12.76
N THR A 158 -6.21 -0.69 -13.22
CA THR A 158 -5.20 -1.31 -12.36
C THR A 158 -3.84 -0.65 -12.58
N TYR A 159 -2.94 -0.81 -11.62
CA TYR A 159 -1.60 -0.23 -11.66
C TYR A 159 -0.55 -1.34 -11.58
N SER A 160 0.54 -1.20 -12.32
CA SER A 160 1.75 -1.94 -12.00
C SER A 160 2.40 -1.37 -10.73
N THR A 161 3.31 -2.15 -10.13
CA THR A 161 4.10 -1.68 -8.99
C THR A 161 4.95 -0.45 -9.33
N ALA A 162 5.44 -0.35 -10.57
CA ALA A 162 6.23 0.80 -11.03
C ALA A 162 5.35 2.07 -11.17
N GLU A 163 4.17 1.95 -11.78
CA GLU A 163 3.24 3.07 -11.95
C GLU A 163 2.83 3.63 -10.58
N ILE A 164 2.38 2.77 -9.67
CA ILE A 164 1.96 3.24 -8.34
C ILE A 164 3.13 3.83 -7.54
N ALA A 165 4.35 3.30 -7.69
CA ALA A 165 5.52 3.85 -7.04
C ALA A 165 5.83 5.28 -7.51
N VAL A 166 5.69 5.56 -8.80
CA VAL A 166 5.85 6.92 -9.35
C VAL A 166 4.82 7.87 -8.75
N GLU A 167 3.54 7.46 -8.71
CA GLU A 167 2.48 8.28 -8.10
C GLU A 167 2.77 8.59 -6.63
N LEU A 168 3.20 7.59 -5.86
CA LEU A 168 3.54 7.75 -4.44
C LEU A 168 4.78 8.64 -4.23
N LEU A 169 5.80 8.54 -5.08
CA LEU A 169 6.98 9.39 -5.03
C LEU A 169 6.64 10.84 -5.37
N ASN A 170 5.72 11.09 -6.31
CA ASN A 170 5.22 12.41 -6.63
C ASN A 170 4.58 13.10 -5.43
N LEU A 171 3.94 12.34 -4.53
CA LEU A 171 3.40 12.87 -3.27
C LEU A 171 4.47 13.29 -2.26
N SER A 172 5.73 12.95 -2.50
CA SER A 172 6.87 13.26 -1.62
C SER A 172 7.75 14.40 -2.15
N THR A 173 7.40 14.99 -3.29
CA THR A 173 8.12 16.12 -3.84
C THR A 173 8.09 17.33 -2.91
N ARG A 174 8.98 18.29 -3.14
CA ARG A 174 9.01 19.52 -2.36
C ARG A 174 7.68 20.26 -2.43
N GLU A 175 7.10 20.34 -3.61
CA GLU A 175 5.84 21.01 -3.90
C GLU A 175 4.69 20.33 -3.13
N SER A 176 4.58 19.00 -3.23
CA SER A 176 3.58 18.21 -2.49
C SER A 176 3.71 18.40 -0.98
N ARG A 177 4.94 18.44 -0.46
CA ARG A 177 5.18 18.65 0.97
C ARG A 177 4.80 20.05 1.44
N ILE A 178 4.99 21.08 0.60
CA ILE A 178 4.55 22.45 0.88
C ILE A 178 3.01 22.51 0.94
N GLU A 179 2.31 21.88 0.00
CA GLU A 179 0.85 21.82 0.03
C GLU A 179 0.35 21.00 1.23
N ALA A 180 0.97 19.85 1.50
CA ALA A 180 0.65 19.02 2.67
C ALA A 180 0.85 19.75 4.01
N ALA A 181 1.71 20.76 4.06
CA ALA A 181 1.90 21.60 5.24
C ALA A 181 0.71 22.54 5.51
N LYS A 182 -0.08 22.86 4.50
CA LYS A 182 -1.30 23.67 4.62
C LYS A 182 -2.49 22.81 5.05
N ALA A 183 -2.65 21.64 4.42
CA ALA A 183 -3.66 20.64 4.73
C ALA A 183 -3.21 19.25 4.25
N PRO A 184 -3.62 18.15 4.90
CA PRO A 184 -3.39 16.80 4.39
C PRO A 184 -3.86 16.66 2.95
N LEU A 185 -3.01 16.03 2.11
CA LEU A 185 -3.36 15.72 0.72
C LEU A 185 -4.20 14.44 0.69
N ASP A 186 -5.42 14.53 0.20
CA ASP A 186 -6.28 13.37 -0.07
C ASP A 186 -6.23 13.08 -1.57
N VAL A 187 -5.76 11.89 -1.95
CA VAL A 187 -5.47 11.56 -3.34
C VAL A 187 -6.18 10.28 -3.74
N ASP A 188 -6.96 10.33 -4.81
CA ASP A 188 -7.64 9.16 -5.36
C ASP A 188 -6.73 8.44 -6.37
N LEU A 189 -6.23 7.28 -5.96
CA LEU A 189 -5.51 6.31 -6.79
C LEU A 189 -6.26 4.98 -6.84
N THR A 190 -7.58 4.99 -6.63
CA THR A 190 -8.39 3.78 -6.62
C THR A 190 -8.58 3.17 -8.00
N GLY A 191 -8.45 3.97 -9.06
CA GLY A 191 -8.76 3.53 -10.41
C GLY A 191 -10.23 3.15 -10.61
N GLY A 192 -11.13 3.70 -9.78
CA GLY A 192 -12.54 3.38 -9.77
C GLY A 192 -12.93 2.22 -8.85
N LEU A 193 -11.95 1.52 -8.27
CA LEU A 193 -12.22 0.45 -7.31
C LEU A 193 -12.92 1.02 -6.06
N GLY A 194 -14.06 0.43 -5.70
CA GLY A 194 -14.86 0.85 -4.55
C GLY A 194 -15.99 1.85 -4.88
N ASN A 195 -16.10 2.32 -6.13
CA ASN A 195 -17.25 3.12 -6.56
C ASN A 195 -18.52 2.28 -6.65
N GLU A 196 -18.35 1.02 -7.09
CA GLU A 196 -19.43 0.05 -7.21
C GLU A 196 -19.03 -1.27 -6.54
N PRO A 197 -19.98 -2.06 -6.03
CA PRO A 197 -19.72 -3.40 -5.53
C PRO A 197 -19.16 -4.29 -6.64
N ILE A 198 -18.07 -5.00 -6.36
CA ILE A 198 -17.45 -5.95 -7.27
C ILE A 198 -17.85 -7.37 -6.89
N ASP A 199 -18.46 -8.10 -7.81
CA ASP A 199 -18.67 -9.53 -7.66
C ASP A 199 -17.46 -10.33 -8.17
N ILE A 200 -16.54 -10.64 -7.27
CA ILE A 200 -15.34 -11.43 -7.57
C ILE A 200 -15.67 -12.81 -8.14
N LYS A 201 -16.83 -13.42 -7.77
CA LYS A 201 -17.24 -14.71 -8.31
C LYS A 201 -17.64 -14.61 -9.77
N ALA A 202 -18.42 -13.57 -10.10
CA ALA A 202 -18.80 -13.29 -11.49
C ALA A 202 -17.57 -13.02 -12.36
N LEU A 203 -16.64 -12.19 -11.88
CA LEU A 203 -15.39 -11.91 -12.60
C LEU A 203 -14.53 -13.17 -12.80
N ARG A 204 -14.47 -14.07 -11.83
CA ARG A 204 -13.77 -15.34 -11.97
C ARG A 204 -14.44 -16.27 -13.00
N ALA A 205 -15.77 -16.31 -13.00
CA ALA A 205 -16.51 -17.10 -13.99
C ALA A 205 -16.24 -16.57 -15.42
N GLU A 206 -16.30 -15.25 -15.62
CA GLU A 206 -15.98 -14.60 -16.89
C GLU A 206 -14.54 -14.90 -17.33
N ALA A 207 -13.57 -14.76 -16.45
CA ALA A 207 -12.16 -15.08 -16.77
C ALA A 207 -11.96 -16.56 -17.15
N MET A 208 -12.68 -17.48 -16.52
CA MET A 208 -12.65 -18.90 -16.89
C MET A 208 -13.27 -19.14 -18.26
N GLU A 209 -14.39 -18.51 -18.59
CA GLU A 209 -15.02 -18.60 -19.92
C GLU A 209 -14.09 -18.08 -21.01
N ASP A 210 -13.43 -16.96 -20.78
CA ASP A 210 -12.43 -16.38 -21.69
C ASP A 210 -11.27 -17.34 -21.93
N ALA A 211 -10.74 -17.95 -20.88
CA ALA A 211 -9.65 -18.93 -20.99
C ALA A 211 -10.05 -20.14 -21.83
N VAL A 212 -11.25 -20.69 -21.62
CA VAL A 212 -11.79 -21.81 -22.41
C VAL A 212 -11.97 -21.41 -23.87
N GLN A 213 -12.47 -20.23 -24.15
CA GLN A 213 -12.63 -19.73 -25.51
C GLN A 213 -11.28 -19.53 -26.22
N ALA A 214 -10.29 -18.98 -25.52
CA ALA A 214 -8.94 -18.81 -26.03
C ALA A 214 -8.26 -20.15 -26.34
N GLU A 215 -8.39 -21.15 -25.50
CA GLU A 215 -7.89 -22.51 -25.76
C GLU A 215 -8.56 -23.14 -26.98
N ALA A 216 -9.87 -23.02 -27.10
CA ALA A 216 -10.62 -23.54 -28.26
C ALA A 216 -10.21 -22.85 -29.58
N ALA A 217 -9.97 -21.52 -29.53
CA ALA A 217 -9.49 -20.77 -30.68
C ALA A 217 -8.07 -21.19 -31.10
N ASN A 218 -7.18 -21.35 -30.12
CA ASN A 218 -5.81 -21.81 -30.35
C ASN A 218 -5.78 -23.23 -30.92
N ALA A 219 -6.61 -24.14 -30.44
CA ALA A 219 -6.73 -25.50 -30.97
C ALA A 219 -7.21 -25.52 -32.44
N LYS A 220 -8.20 -24.68 -32.78
CA LYS A 220 -8.67 -24.54 -34.19
C LYS A 220 -7.58 -23.98 -35.09
N ASN A 221 -6.82 -22.99 -34.66
CA ASN A 221 -5.72 -22.39 -35.42
C ASN A 221 -4.57 -23.39 -35.63
N ALA A 222 -4.27 -24.23 -34.65
CA ALA A 222 -3.26 -25.27 -34.74
C ALA A 222 -3.67 -26.35 -35.76
N ILE A 223 -4.94 -26.73 -35.83
CA ILE A 223 -5.48 -27.68 -36.81
C ILE A 223 -5.41 -27.07 -38.23
N ALA A 224 -5.86 -25.84 -38.41
CA ALA A 224 -5.82 -25.14 -39.71
C ALA A 224 -4.39 -24.92 -40.21
N GLY A 225 -3.43 -24.62 -39.32
CA GLY A 225 -2.01 -24.52 -39.66
C GLY A 225 -1.42 -25.84 -40.15
N ASN A 226 -1.79 -26.96 -39.55
CA ASN A 226 -1.33 -28.30 -39.99
C ASN A 226 -1.95 -28.71 -41.35
N GLU A 227 -3.18 -28.35 -41.65
CA GLU A 227 -3.82 -28.64 -42.94
C GLU A 227 -3.16 -27.85 -44.09
N SER A 228 -2.77 -26.59 -43.84
CA SER A 228 -2.07 -25.77 -44.84
C SER A 228 -0.66 -26.29 -45.17
N ASP A 229 0.05 -26.83 -44.18
CA ASP A 229 1.39 -27.40 -44.35
C ASP A 229 1.37 -28.77 -45.07
N THR A 230 0.27 -29.49 -44.95
CA THR A 230 0.07 -30.78 -45.66
C THR A 230 -0.31 -30.54 -47.12
N ALA A 231 -1.09 -29.48 -47.42
CA ALA A 231 -1.45 -29.12 -48.80
C ALA A 231 -0.28 -28.51 -49.59
N ALA A 232 0.72 -27.94 -48.95
CA ALA A 232 1.91 -27.40 -49.61
C ALA A 232 2.99 -28.45 -49.95
N LYS A 233 2.83 -29.71 -49.53
CA LYS A 233 3.76 -30.83 -49.75
C LYS A 233 3.24 -31.88 -50.71
N THR A 234 2.07 -31.68 -51.36
CA THR A 234 1.53 -32.46 -52.46
C THR A 234 1.58 -31.64 -53.75
#